data_5d3ace73532c39bd165ba904d4543de6
#
_entry.id   5d3ace73532c39bd165ba904d4543de6
#
_cell.length_a   1.000
_cell.length_b   1.000
_cell.length_c   1.000
_cell.angle_alpha   90.00
_cell.angle_beta   90.00
_cell.angle_gamma   90.00
#
_symmetry.space_group_name_H-M   'P 1'
#
loop_
_entity.id
_entity.type
_entity.pdbx_description
1 polymer ?
#
loop_
_entity_poly.entity_id
_entity_poly.type
_entity_poly.pdbx_seq_one_letter_code
_entity_poly.pdbx_strand_id
1 'polypeptide(L)'
;MTNFDVKTATESEREALVDSLKLAFVADPATRGVWPDPQKYLLHFTKFANAFGGKAFSSNSAQYVGNYYGVALWLPPRIEPDVTTLIELLQETTSEKTQEIVSMVFEKMGGYHPSEPHWYLPLLGVDPLYHGKGIGSALLRHAITKFDSDNVIAYLESSNPRNIPLYERHGFEKLGTIQVNEFPPIVPMLRKPQTSSS
;
A
#
# COMPACT_ATOMS: atom_id res chain seq x y z
N MET A 1 16.60 -10.44 17.10
CA MET A 1 15.53 -9.78 16.27
C MET A 1 14.23 -9.94 17.02
N THR A 2 13.51 -8.85 17.25
CA THR A 2 12.19 -8.93 17.89
C THR A 2 11.25 -9.68 16.94
N ASN A 3 10.73 -10.81 17.39
CA ASN A 3 9.76 -11.59 16.62
C ASN A 3 8.38 -10.98 16.88
N PHE A 4 7.79 -10.34 15.87
CA PHE A 4 6.44 -9.80 15.94
C PHE A 4 5.44 -10.88 15.48
N ASP A 5 4.40 -11.08 16.26
CA ASP A 5 3.25 -11.89 15.88
C ASP A 5 2.38 -11.10 14.88
N VAL A 6 2.34 -11.55 13.64
CA VAL A 6 1.51 -10.96 12.58
C VAL A 6 0.19 -11.70 12.53
N LYS A 7 -0.89 -10.96 12.64
CA LYS A 7 -2.26 -11.49 12.65
C LYS A 7 -3.00 -11.10 11.39
N THR A 8 -3.92 -11.94 10.95
CA THR A 8 -4.90 -11.63 9.92
C THR A 8 -6.08 -10.92 10.57
N ALA A 9 -6.46 -9.77 10.03
CA ALA A 9 -7.59 -9.00 10.53
C ALA A 9 -8.93 -9.56 10.06
N THR A 10 -9.92 -9.41 10.91
CA THR A 10 -11.33 -9.66 10.60
C THR A 10 -12.00 -8.36 10.13
N GLU A 11 -13.21 -8.48 9.55
CA GLU A 11 -13.98 -7.32 9.14
C GLU A 11 -14.31 -6.35 10.30
N SER A 12 -14.50 -6.88 11.51
CA SER A 12 -14.77 -6.07 12.70
C SER A 12 -13.59 -5.21 13.16
N GLU A 13 -12.37 -5.52 12.71
CA GLU A 13 -11.16 -4.76 13.04
C GLU A 13 -10.82 -3.70 11.97
N ARG A 14 -11.57 -3.64 10.87
CA ARG A 14 -11.33 -2.75 9.72
C ARG A 14 -11.11 -1.30 10.14
N GLU A 15 -11.99 -0.75 10.95
CA GLU A 15 -11.94 0.66 11.36
C GLU A 15 -10.61 0.97 12.09
N ALA A 16 -10.22 0.13 13.04
CA ALA A 16 -8.97 0.31 13.80
C ALA A 16 -7.73 0.21 12.91
N LEU A 17 -7.73 -0.70 11.92
CA LEU A 17 -6.62 -0.83 10.98
C LEU A 17 -6.54 0.39 10.04
N VAL A 18 -7.67 0.87 9.54
CA VAL A 18 -7.73 2.05 8.67
C VAL A 18 -7.31 3.31 9.41
N ASP A 19 -7.67 3.46 10.69
CA ASP A 19 -7.22 4.57 11.54
C ASP A 19 -5.69 4.52 11.76
N SER A 20 -5.12 3.34 11.96
CA SER A 20 -3.66 3.18 12.03
C SER A 20 -2.97 3.55 10.71
N LEU A 21 -3.54 3.16 9.57
CA LEU A 21 -3.05 3.59 8.26
C LEU A 21 -3.16 5.11 8.09
N LYS A 22 -4.24 5.74 8.54
CA LYS A 22 -4.39 7.20 8.52
C LYS A 22 -3.28 7.91 9.29
N LEU A 23 -2.87 7.39 10.45
CA LEU A 23 -1.72 7.91 11.21
C LEU A 23 -0.41 7.70 10.45
N ALA A 24 -0.21 6.52 9.89
CA ALA A 24 1.02 6.17 9.17
C ALA A 24 1.24 7.02 7.91
N PHE A 25 0.17 7.38 7.21
CA PHE A 25 0.22 8.14 5.95
C PHE A 25 0.07 9.66 6.12
N VAL A 26 -0.01 10.16 7.36
CA VAL A 26 -0.24 11.60 7.63
C VAL A 26 0.79 12.52 6.99
N ALA A 27 2.01 12.05 6.77
CA ALA A 27 3.11 12.76 6.12
C ALA A 27 3.57 12.06 4.82
N ASP A 28 2.76 11.15 4.26
CA ASP A 28 3.10 10.50 3.00
C ASP A 28 3.06 11.49 1.84
N PRO A 29 4.12 11.57 1.01
CA PRO A 29 4.20 12.58 -0.05
C PRO A 29 3.06 12.51 -1.05
N ALA A 30 2.67 11.30 -1.49
CA ALA A 30 1.63 11.16 -2.53
C ALA A 30 0.24 11.50 -2.00
N THR A 31 -0.15 10.98 -0.83
CA THR A 31 -1.45 11.31 -0.25
C THR A 31 -1.56 12.78 0.12
N ARG A 32 -0.46 13.40 0.58
CA ARG A 32 -0.39 14.86 0.81
C ARG A 32 -0.32 15.66 -0.48
N GLY A 33 0.17 15.07 -1.57
CA GLY A 33 0.08 15.65 -2.91
C GLY A 33 -1.36 15.73 -3.43
N VAL A 34 -2.18 14.74 -3.11
CA VAL A 34 -3.62 14.74 -3.42
C VAL A 34 -4.39 15.71 -2.52
N TRP A 35 -4.16 15.65 -1.20
CA TRP A 35 -4.81 16.51 -0.20
C TRP A 35 -3.76 17.28 0.63
N PRO A 36 -3.23 18.41 0.11
CA PRO A 36 -2.28 19.25 0.84
C PRO A 36 -2.85 19.82 2.13
N ASP A 37 -4.15 20.14 2.14
CA ASP A 37 -4.88 20.57 3.32
C ASP A 37 -5.03 19.41 4.32
N PRO A 38 -4.54 19.54 5.58
CA PRO A 38 -4.62 18.48 6.57
C PRO A 38 -6.06 18.12 6.93
N GLN A 39 -7.00 19.05 6.90
CA GLN A 39 -8.40 18.75 7.20
C GLN A 39 -9.02 17.89 6.10
N LYS A 40 -8.74 18.20 4.84
CA LYS A 40 -9.17 17.35 3.72
C LYS A 40 -8.54 15.96 3.79
N TYR A 41 -7.25 15.85 4.09
CA TYR A 41 -6.59 14.57 4.29
C TYR A 41 -7.30 13.74 5.38
N LEU A 42 -7.49 14.31 6.57
CA LEU A 42 -8.13 13.61 7.69
C LEU A 42 -9.57 13.17 7.38
N LEU A 43 -10.30 13.99 6.63
CA LEU A 43 -11.68 13.71 6.25
C LEU A 43 -11.80 12.58 5.21
N HIS A 44 -10.88 12.54 4.22
CA HIS A 44 -11.05 11.71 3.04
C HIS A 44 -10.19 10.45 3.03
N PHE A 45 -9.12 10.38 3.84
CA PHE A 45 -8.21 9.23 3.85
C PHE A 45 -8.92 7.89 4.14
N THR A 46 -9.88 7.87 5.04
CA THR A 46 -10.64 6.64 5.39
C THR A 46 -11.39 6.08 4.18
N LYS A 47 -12.10 6.93 3.40
CA LYS A 47 -12.76 6.51 2.15
C LYS A 47 -11.75 6.04 1.12
N PHE A 48 -10.63 6.75 0.98
CA PHE A 48 -9.51 6.35 0.10
C PHE A 48 -8.95 4.97 0.47
N ALA A 49 -8.56 4.75 1.73
CA ALA A 49 -7.95 3.50 2.17
C ALA A 49 -8.89 2.30 1.98
N ASN A 50 -10.19 2.49 2.24
CA ASN A 50 -11.19 1.46 1.98
C ASN A 50 -11.39 1.16 0.49
N ALA A 51 -11.39 2.16 -0.37
CA ALA A 51 -11.52 1.95 -1.81
C ALA A 51 -10.25 1.32 -2.39
N PHE A 52 -9.06 1.76 -1.94
CA PHE A 52 -7.79 1.34 -2.50
C PHE A 52 -7.34 -0.05 -2.01
N GLY A 53 -7.51 -0.37 -0.72
CA GLY A 53 -7.05 -1.64 -0.13
C GLY A 53 -8.11 -2.44 0.62
N GLY A 54 -9.33 -1.94 0.77
CA GLY A 54 -10.32 -2.52 1.67
C GLY A 54 -10.81 -3.93 1.31
N LYS A 55 -10.67 -4.36 0.06
CA LYS A 55 -10.98 -5.73 -0.34
C LYS A 55 -10.05 -6.77 0.31
N ALA A 56 -8.92 -6.35 0.90
CA ALA A 56 -8.05 -7.21 1.68
C ALA A 56 -8.78 -7.85 2.89
N PHE A 57 -9.75 -7.16 3.48
CA PHE A 57 -10.52 -7.70 4.61
C PHE A 57 -11.39 -8.88 4.18
N SER A 58 -12.19 -8.72 3.14
CA SER A 58 -13.03 -9.80 2.61
C SER A 58 -12.21 -10.94 1.98
N SER A 59 -10.93 -10.69 1.65
CA SER A 59 -10.00 -11.68 1.10
C SER A 59 -9.14 -12.37 2.16
N ASN A 60 -9.34 -12.09 3.45
CA ASN A 60 -8.51 -12.58 4.57
C ASN A 60 -7.01 -12.30 4.38
N SER A 61 -6.67 -11.15 3.81
CA SER A 61 -5.30 -10.74 3.49
C SER A 61 -4.92 -9.37 4.06
N ALA A 62 -5.77 -8.78 4.89
CA ALA A 62 -5.44 -7.67 5.76
C ALA A 62 -4.65 -8.19 6.96
N GLN A 63 -3.48 -7.60 7.24
CA GLN A 63 -2.55 -8.07 8.27
C GLN A 63 -2.17 -6.93 9.22
N TYR A 64 -1.91 -7.26 10.48
CA TYR A 64 -1.47 -6.29 11.47
C TYR A 64 -0.54 -6.88 12.52
N VAL A 65 0.13 -6.00 13.28
CA VAL A 65 1.05 -6.33 14.38
C VAL A 65 0.61 -5.61 15.65
N GLY A 66 0.60 -6.34 16.76
CA GLY A 66 0.33 -5.80 18.11
C GLY A 66 -1.08 -5.22 18.22
N ASN A 67 -1.21 -4.03 18.81
CA ASN A 67 -2.46 -3.26 18.85
C ASN A 67 -2.54 -2.35 17.61
N TYR A 68 -2.48 -2.93 16.42
CA TYR A 68 -2.54 -2.26 15.12
C TYR A 68 -1.38 -1.27 14.87
N TYR A 69 -0.20 -1.48 15.49
CA TYR A 69 0.98 -0.62 15.31
C TYR A 69 1.54 -0.62 13.90
N GLY A 70 1.27 -1.67 13.14
CA GLY A 70 1.57 -1.77 11.72
C GLY A 70 0.51 -2.57 11.01
N VAL A 71 0.19 -2.15 9.80
CA VAL A 71 -0.88 -2.70 8.97
C VAL A 71 -0.39 -2.88 7.55
N ALA A 72 -0.72 -4.00 6.92
CA ALA A 72 -0.54 -4.24 5.50
C ALA A 72 -1.86 -4.77 4.91
N LEU A 73 -2.33 -4.12 3.86
CA LEU A 73 -3.48 -4.58 3.09
C LEU A 73 -2.97 -5.19 1.78
N TRP A 74 -3.15 -6.48 1.61
CA TRP A 74 -2.76 -7.20 0.40
C TRP A 74 -3.99 -7.57 -0.42
N LEU A 75 -3.96 -7.31 -1.70
CA LEU A 75 -4.97 -7.81 -2.64
C LEU A 75 -4.44 -9.09 -3.32
N PRO A 76 -5.14 -10.22 -3.20
CA PRO A 76 -4.74 -11.45 -3.88
C PRO A 76 -4.89 -11.33 -5.39
N PRO A 77 -4.26 -12.24 -6.16
CA PRO A 77 -4.35 -12.25 -7.61
C PRO A 77 -5.77 -12.07 -8.13
N ARG A 78 -5.93 -11.16 -9.10
CA ARG A 78 -7.21 -10.81 -9.76
C ARG A 78 -8.21 -10.03 -8.90
N ILE A 79 -7.82 -9.63 -7.70
CA ILE A 79 -8.61 -8.68 -6.89
C ILE A 79 -8.03 -7.28 -7.08
N GLU A 80 -8.85 -6.38 -7.59
CA GLU A 80 -8.47 -5.01 -7.91
C GLU A 80 -9.05 -4.02 -6.88
N PRO A 81 -8.44 -2.85 -6.68
CA PRO A 81 -9.04 -1.74 -5.95
C PRO A 81 -10.45 -1.40 -6.45
N ASP A 82 -11.22 -0.67 -5.67
CA ASP A 82 -12.47 -0.08 -6.11
C ASP A 82 -12.19 1.23 -6.86
N VAL A 83 -11.85 1.09 -8.14
CA VAL A 83 -11.45 2.20 -9.01
C VAL A 83 -12.59 3.22 -9.17
N THR A 84 -13.84 2.76 -9.24
CA THR A 84 -15.01 3.65 -9.36
C THR A 84 -15.09 4.59 -8.16
N THR A 85 -15.06 4.05 -6.95
CA THR A 85 -15.08 4.86 -5.71
C THR A 85 -13.86 5.78 -5.61
N LEU A 86 -12.69 5.35 -6.07
CA LEU A 86 -11.49 6.20 -6.09
C LEU A 86 -11.65 7.41 -7.03
N ILE A 87 -12.17 7.20 -8.23
CA ILE A 87 -12.44 8.29 -9.19
C ILE A 87 -13.46 9.27 -8.64
N GLU A 88 -14.59 8.78 -8.13
CA GLU A 88 -15.63 9.61 -7.52
C GLU A 88 -15.07 10.45 -6.37
N LEU A 89 -14.29 9.82 -5.47
CA LEU A 89 -13.66 10.51 -4.35
C LEU A 89 -12.74 11.65 -4.81
N LEU A 90 -11.92 11.42 -5.83
CA LEU A 90 -11.04 12.45 -6.38
C LEU A 90 -11.84 13.60 -7.00
N GLN A 91 -12.89 13.29 -7.75
CA GLN A 91 -13.76 14.30 -8.37
C GLN A 91 -14.46 15.18 -7.33
N GLU A 92 -14.95 14.57 -6.24
CA GLU A 92 -15.68 15.27 -5.17
C GLU A 92 -14.76 16.15 -4.30
N THR A 93 -13.48 15.79 -4.14
CA THR A 93 -12.63 16.33 -3.06
C THR A 93 -11.45 17.15 -3.51
N THR A 94 -11.11 17.11 -4.81
CA THR A 94 -9.91 17.77 -5.36
C THR A 94 -10.27 18.74 -6.49
N SER A 95 -9.31 19.62 -6.85
CA SER A 95 -9.45 20.51 -7.99
C SER A 95 -9.27 19.77 -9.31
N GLU A 96 -9.81 20.30 -10.42
CA GLU A 96 -9.62 19.76 -11.77
C GLU A 96 -8.14 19.53 -12.10
N LYS A 97 -7.26 20.51 -11.77
CA LYS A 97 -5.82 20.36 -11.95
C LYS A 97 -5.24 19.16 -11.20
N THR A 98 -5.69 18.90 -9.97
CA THR A 98 -5.25 17.74 -9.19
C THR A 98 -5.78 16.44 -9.80
N GLN A 99 -7.04 16.44 -10.27
CA GLN A 99 -7.64 15.28 -10.96
C GLN A 99 -6.87 14.90 -12.21
N GLU A 100 -6.50 15.87 -13.05
CA GLU A 100 -5.69 15.64 -14.24
C GLU A 100 -4.34 15.01 -13.91
N ILE A 101 -3.62 15.58 -12.92
CA ILE A 101 -2.31 15.05 -12.49
C ILE A 101 -2.43 13.63 -11.95
N VAL A 102 -3.39 13.38 -11.05
CA VAL A 102 -3.59 12.07 -10.44
C VAL A 102 -4.05 11.03 -11.46
N SER A 103 -4.90 11.41 -12.43
CA SER A 103 -5.28 10.54 -13.54
C SER A 103 -4.07 10.10 -14.37
N MET A 104 -3.15 11.02 -14.68
CA MET A 104 -1.90 10.69 -15.38
C MET A 104 -0.98 9.78 -14.54
N VAL A 105 -0.97 9.96 -13.21
CA VAL A 105 -0.23 9.07 -12.30
C VAL A 105 -0.81 7.66 -12.36
N PHE A 106 -2.14 7.50 -12.22
CA PHE A 106 -2.80 6.19 -12.29
C PHE A 106 -2.64 5.51 -13.66
N GLU A 107 -2.72 6.26 -14.75
CA GLU A 107 -2.45 5.73 -16.10
C GLU A 107 -1.03 5.13 -16.18
N LYS A 108 -0.03 5.88 -15.69
CA LYS A 108 1.35 5.41 -15.66
C LYS A 108 1.53 4.22 -14.70
N MET A 109 0.88 4.20 -13.54
CA MET A 109 0.87 3.04 -12.63
C MET A 109 0.33 1.80 -13.35
N GLY A 110 -0.80 1.92 -14.07
CA GLY A 110 -1.38 0.84 -14.87
C GLY A 110 -0.41 0.25 -15.90
N GLY A 111 0.47 1.08 -16.47
CA GLY A 111 1.51 0.63 -17.40
C GLY A 111 2.63 -0.22 -16.76
N TYR A 112 2.80 -0.16 -15.44
CA TYR A 112 3.76 -0.98 -14.69
C TYR A 112 3.12 -2.20 -14.01
N HIS A 113 1.80 -2.21 -13.85
CA HIS A 113 1.10 -3.35 -13.25
C HIS A 113 1.35 -4.62 -14.06
N PRO A 114 1.77 -5.73 -13.42
CA PRO A 114 1.98 -6.98 -14.12
C PRO A 114 0.68 -7.49 -14.76
N SER A 115 0.76 -7.98 -15.99
CA SER A 115 -0.36 -8.64 -16.67
C SER A 115 -0.66 -10.04 -16.12
N GLU A 116 0.34 -10.68 -15.52
CA GLU A 116 0.20 -11.98 -14.86
C GLU A 116 -0.41 -11.84 -13.46
N PRO A 117 -1.09 -12.90 -12.97
CA PRO A 117 -1.66 -12.89 -11.62
C PRO A 117 -0.59 -12.60 -10.56
N HIS A 118 -0.84 -11.63 -9.69
CA HIS A 118 0.12 -11.19 -8.69
C HIS A 118 -0.56 -10.76 -7.38
N TRP A 119 0.20 -10.79 -6.29
CA TRP A 119 -0.18 -10.13 -5.05
C TRP A 119 0.12 -8.63 -5.16
N TYR A 120 -0.87 -7.81 -4.86
CA TYR A 120 -0.71 -6.35 -4.86
C TYR A 120 -0.77 -5.78 -3.44
N LEU A 121 0.16 -4.88 -3.12
CA LEU A 121 0.20 -4.15 -1.85
C LEU A 121 -0.20 -2.68 -2.03
N PRO A 122 -1.49 -2.33 -1.98
CA PRO A 122 -1.91 -0.93 -2.04
C PRO A 122 -1.46 -0.11 -0.83
N LEU A 123 -1.51 -0.66 0.38
CA LEU A 123 -1.21 0.07 1.60
C LEU A 123 -0.39 -0.79 2.58
N LEU A 124 0.75 -0.23 3.01
CA LEU A 124 1.51 -0.69 4.17
C LEU A 124 1.88 0.53 5.00
N GLY A 125 1.48 0.55 6.25
CA GLY A 125 1.78 1.64 7.17
C GLY A 125 2.18 1.13 8.55
N VAL A 126 3.06 1.89 9.20
CA VAL A 126 3.45 1.68 10.61
C VAL A 126 3.24 2.99 11.34
N ASP A 127 2.60 2.94 12.49
CA ASP A 127 2.44 4.10 13.37
C ASP A 127 3.81 4.78 13.58
N PRO A 128 3.92 6.10 13.37
CA PRO A 128 5.18 6.83 13.52
C PRO A 128 5.90 6.60 14.85
N LEU A 129 5.18 6.37 15.95
CA LEU A 129 5.77 6.06 17.26
C LEU A 129 6.51 4.71 17.30
N TYR A 130 6.25 3.85 16.32
CA TYR A 130 6.82 2.50 16.23
C TYR A 130 7.76 2.33 15.03
N HIS A 131 8.13 3.41 14.34
CA HIS A 131 9.12 3.37 13.28
C HIS A 131 10.48 2.85 13.76
N GLY A 132 11.22 2.20 12.87
CA GLY A 132 12.56 1.67 13.18
C GLY A 132 12.59 0.40 14.02
N LYS A 133 11.44 -0.10 14.50
CA LYS A 133 11.36 -1.31 15.36
C LYS A 133 11.24 -2.62 14.57
N GLY A 134 11.21 -2.58 13.23
CA GLY A 134 11.15 -3.78 12.38
C GLY A 134 9.75 -4.29 12.07
N ILE A 135 8.68 -3.54 12.42
CA ILE A 135 7.27 -3.95 12.20
C ILE A 135 6.96 -4.10 10.70
N GLY A 136 7.34 -3.12 9.85
CA GLY A 136 7.14 -3.24 8.41
C GLY A 136 7.86 -4.46 7.80
N SER A 137 9.07 -4.77 8.29
CA SER A 137 9.78 -5.99 7.90
C SER A 137 9.07 -7.28 8.35
N ALA A 138 8.43 -7.27 9.51
CA ALA A 138 7.67 -8.43 9.99
C ALA A 138 6.45 -8.70 9.10
N LEU A 139 5.69 -7.64 8.75
CA LEU A 139 4.54 -7.73 7.84
C LEU A 139 4.96 -8.26 6.48
N LEU A 140 6.04 -7.71 5.89
CA LEU A 140 6.54 -8.17 4.59
C LEU A 140 6.99 -9.63 4.62
N ARG A 141 7.81 -10.04 5.62
CA ARG A 141 8.26 -11.44 5.74
C ARG A 141 7.10 -12.42 5.87
N HIS A 142 6.09 -12.07 6.66
CA HIS A 142 4.92 -12.91 6.83
C HIS A 142 4.20 -13.15 5.48
N ALA A 143 3.94 -12.09 4.73
CA ALA A 143 3.30 -12.17 3.42
C ALA A 143 4.15 -12.93 2.39
N ILE A 144 5.45 -12.63 2.34
CA ILE A 144 6.41 -13.23 1.40
C ILE A 144 6.48 -14.75 1.54
N THR A 145 6.40 -15.29 2.75
CA THR A 145 6.37 -16.73 2.98
C THR A 145 5.24 -17.42 2.19
N LYS A 146 4.06 -16.80 2.17
CA LYS A 146 2.93 -17.28 1.37
C LYS A 146 3.19 -17.14 -0.13
N PHE A 147 3.70 -15.98 -0.57
CA PHE A 147 3.91 -15.71 -2.00
C PHE A 147 4.96 -16.65 -2.60
N ASP A 148 6.00 -16.98 -1.86
CA ASP A 148 7.02 -17.94 -2.26
C ASP A 148 6.45 -19.36 -2.32
N SER A 149 5.66 -19.76 -1.32
CA SER A 149 4.95 -21.05 -1.31
C SER A 149 3.97 -21.20 -2.49
N ASP A 150 3.23 -20.13 -2.82
CA ASP A 150 2.28 -20.12 -3.92
C ASP A 150 2.96 -19.97 -5.29
N ASN A 151 4.25 -19.68 -5.34
CA ASN A 151 5.04 -19.35 -6.52
C ASN A 151 4.43 -18.18 -7.33
N VAL A 152 3.99 -17.13 -6.64
CA VAL A 152 3.32 -15.96 -7.21
C VAL A 152 4.14 -14.70 -6.96
N ILE A 153 4.27 -13.85 -7.97
CA ILE A 153 4.94 -12.55 -7.86
C ILE A 153 4.16 -11.60 -6.96
N ALA A 154 4.86 -10.63 -6.37
CA ALA A 154 4.26 -9.54 -5.61
C ALA A 154 4.65 -8.19 -6.20
N TYR A 155 3.71 -7.24 -6.18
CA TYR A 155 3.86 -5.91 -6.75
C TYR A 155 3.40 -4.83 -5.76
N LEU A 156 4.02 -3.68 -5.83
CA LEU A 156 3.65 -2.47 -5.09
C LEU A 156 4.11 -1.20 -5.80
N GLU A 157 3.52 -0.07 -5.42
CA GLU A 157 4.07 1.25 -5.74
C GLU A 157 4.44 1.98 -4.44
N SER A 158 5.73 2.30 -4.30
CA SER A 158 6.20 3.09 -3.16
C SER A 158 5.91 4.58 -3.38
N SER A 159 5.04 5.14 -2.55
CA SER A 159 4.69 6.57 -2.51
C SER A 159 5.70 7.42 -1.75
N ASN A 160 6.62 6.78 -1.02
CA ASN A 160 7.63 7.46 -0.23
C ASN A 160 9.02 6.87 -0.49
N PRO A 161 9.97 7.63 -1.04
CA PRO A 161 11.33 7.15 -1.32
C PRO A 161 12.06 6.59 -0.09
N ARG A 162 11.70 7.03 1.12
CA ARG A 162 12.30 6.51 2.37
C ARG A 162 11.97 5.04 2.62
N ASN A 163 10.90 4.53 2.02
CA ASN A 163 10.47 3.14 2.20
C ASN A 163 11.15 2.17 1.20
N ILE A 164 11.75 2.68 0.13
CA ILE A 164 12.38 1.86 -0.90
C ILE A 164 13.40 0.88 -0.31
N PRO A 165 14.34 1.28 0.57
CA PRO A 165 15.30 0.34 1.15
C PRO A 165 14.65 -0.78 1.99
N LEU A 166 13.44 -0.55 2.54
CA LEU A 166 12.70 -1.60 3.20
C LEU A 166 12.26 -2.67 2.20
N TYR A 167 11.68 -2.28 1.08
CA TYR A 167 11.21 -3.21 0.05
C TYR A 167 12.37 -3.95 -0.62
N GLU A 168 13.47 -3.26 -0.95
CA GLU A 168 14.68 -3.86 -1.54
C GLU A 168 15.25 -4.98 -0.65
N ARG A 169 15.31 -4.77 0.68
CA ARG A 169 15.76 -5.81 1.64
C ARG A 169 14.86 -7.05 1.67
N HIS A 170 13.65 -6.94 1.14
CA HIS A 170 12.69 -8.05 1.04
C HIS A 170 12.56 -8.59 -0.38
N GLY A 171 13.53 -8.27 -1.26
CA GLY A 171 13.63 -8.83 -2.60
C GLY A 171 12.77 -8.14 -3.65
N PHE A 172 12.21 -6.95 -3.36
CA PHE A 172 11.54 -6.14 -4.37
C PHE A 172 12.58 -5.35 -5.18
N GLU A 173 12.42 -5.36 -6.48
CA GLU A 173 13.24 -4.62 -7.43
C GLU A 173 12.45 -3.45 -8.01
N LYS A 174 13.11 -2.30 -8.20
CA LYS A 174 12.49 -1.14 -8.85
C LYS A 174 12.28 -1.42 -10.33
N LEU A 175 11.10 -1.14 -10.84
CA LEU A 175 10.81 -1.20 -12.27
C LEU A 175 11.04 0.13 -12.98
N GLY A 176 10.95 1.24 -12.24
CA GLY A 176 11.11 2.58 -12.76
C GLY A 176 10.72 3.64 -11.76
N THR A 177 10.47 4.85 -12.25
CA THR A 177 9.97 5.98 -11.46
C THR A 177 8.87 6.67 -12.26
N ILE A 178 7.71 6.81 -11.66
CA ILE A 178 6.60 7.58 -12.22
C ILE A 178 6.73 9.01 -11.68
N GLN A 179 6.99 9.95 -12.59
CA GLN A 179 7.01 11.38 -12.32
C GLN A 179 6.01 12.07 -13.24
N VAL A 180 5.11 12.83 -12.65
CA VAL A 180 4.13 13.66 -13.36
C VAL A 180 4.21 15.06 -12.78
N ASN A 181 4.70 16.00 -13.57
CA ASN A 181 4.91 17.39 -13.15
C ASN A 181 5.64 17.45 -11.79
N GLU A 182 5.12 18.22 -10.85
CA GLU A 182 5.66 18.36 -9.49
C GLU A 182 5.01 17.37 -8.48
N PHE A 183 4.16 16.45 -8.95
CA PHE A 183 3.60 15.42 -8.05
C PHE A 183 4.73 14.54 -7.49
N PRO A 184 4.66 14.15 -6.23
CA PRO A 184 5.68 13.29 -5.63
C PRO A 184 5.91 12.02 -6.44
N PRO A 185 7.17 11.58 -6.60
CA PRO A 185 7.47 10.40 -7.40
C PRO A 185 6.89 9.13 -6.79
N ILE A 186 6.36 8.27 -7.64
CA ILE A 186 5.90 6.93 -7.29
C ILE A 186 6.87 5.93 -7.88
N VAL A 187 7.29 4.94 -7.12
CA VAL A 187 8.24 3.92 -7.55
C VAL A 187 7.58 2.55 -7.59
N PRO A 188 7.20 2.05 -8.77
CA PRO A 188 6.71 0.69 -8.93
C PRO A 188 7.84 -0.30 -8.66
N MET A 189 7.51 -1.35 -7.89
CA MET A 189 8.47 -2.37 -7.48
C MET A 189 7.84 -3.77 -7.57
N LEU A 190 8.63 -4.74 -7.99
CA LEU A 190 8.20 -6.12 -8.21
C LEU A 190 9.13 -7.09 -7.49
N ARG A 191 8.55 -8.11 -6.89
CA ARG A 191 9.26 -9.23 -6.31
C ARG A 191 8.86 -10.55 -7.00
N LYS A 192 9.84 -11.28 -7.48
CA LYS A 192 9.66 -12.65 -7.95
C LYS A 192 9.68 -13.62 -6.76
N PRO A 193 8.89 -14.71 -6.80
CA PRO A 193 8.96 -15.74 -5.77
C PRO A 193 10.37 -16.32 -5.70
N GLN A 194 10.81 -16.62 -4.48
CA GLN A 194 12.09 -17.29 -4.25
C GLN A 194 11.80 -18.73 -3.86
N THR A 195 12.13 -19.66 -4.74
CA THR A 195 12.09 -21.08 -4.39
C THR A 195 13.19 -21.36 -3.38
N SER A 196 12.85 -21.91 -2.22
CA SER A 196 13.85 -22.45 -1.30
C SER A 196 14.64 -23.52 -2.07
N SER A 197 15.89 -23.24 -2.37
CA SER A 197 16.80 -24.29 -2.86
C SER A 197 16.87 -25.35 -1.79
N SER A 198 16.36 -26.54 -2.09
CA SER A 198 16.43 -27.74 -1.25
C SER A 198 17.87 -28.17 -1.07
#